data_2ca29e30f1b66961d933beb46c237039
#
_entry.id   2ca29e30f1b66961d933beb46c237039
#
_cell.length_a   1.000
_cell.length_b   1.000
_cell.length_c   1.000
_cell.angle_alpha   90.00
_cell.angle_beta   90.00
_cell.angle_gamma   90.00
#
_symmetry.space_group_name_H-M   'P 1'
#
loop_
_entity.id
_entity.type
_entity.pdbx_description
1 polymer ?
#
loop_
_entity_poly.entity_id
_entity_poly.type
_entity_poly.pdbx_seq_one_letter_code
_entity_poly.pdbx_strand_id
1 'polypeptide(L)'
;MIKVLELFAGSRSIGKAAKSLGMDVFSVDWENYKDIDLSIDVENLKLSDIPFVPDILWASPDCTTYTIAACSTHRRNSIEPFSDYAIKCDRVNHHFIGLIKEWLEINPDMVFFIENPRGMLRKMPFMQEFKRHTIWYCKYGDNRAKPTDIWTNSKTWIPRPECHNFRNGVKHCHHESAPRGSRMGTQGRKGNYERSKIPNELCVEILNSL
;
A
#
# COMPACT_ATOMS: atom_id res chain seq x y z
N MET A 1 -10.85 -18.02 -12.73
CA MET A 1 -10.99 -16.56 -12.59
C MET A 1 -10.02 -16.15 -11.51
N ILE A 2 -9.16 -15.16 -11.76
CA ILE A 2 -8.16 -14.68 -10.79
C ILE A 2 -8.88 -14.06 -9.59
N LYS A 3 -8.48 -14.43 -8.38
CA LYS A 3 -9.06 -14.02 -7.10
C LYS A 3 -8.15 -13.01 -6.41
N VAL A 4 -8.65 -11.82 -6.17
CA VAL A 4 -7.91 -10.70 -5.58
C VAL A 4 -8.44 -10.39 -4.19
N LEU A 5 -7.57 -10.46 -3.19
CA LEU A 5 -7.85 -9.98 -1.84
C LEU A 5 -7.21 -8.60 -1.65
N GLU A 6 -8.03 -7.60 -1.29
CA GLU A 6 -7.58 -6.25 -1.01
C GLU A 6 -7.77 -5.95 0.48
N LEU A 7 -6.68 -5.88 1.24
CA LEU A 7 -6.67 -5.50 2.66
C LEU A 7 -6.37 -4.00 2.83
N PHE A 8 -6.97 -3.39 3.83
CA PHE A 8 -6.91 -1.93 4.05
C PHE A 8 -7.39 -1.18 2.80
N ALA A 9 -8.53 -1.62 2.28
CA ALA A 9 -8.98 -1.29 0.93
C ALA A 9 -9.30 0.19 0.72
N GLY A 10 -9.76 0.90 1.75
CA GLY A 10 -10.02 2.34 1.74
C GLY A 10 -10.80 2.80 0.51
N SER A 11 -10.10 3.42 -0.44
CA SER A 11 -10.69 3.90 -1.69
C SER A 11 -11.01 2.80 -2.71
N ARG A 12 -10.61 1.55 -2.45
CA ARG A 12 -10.74 0.38 -3.33
C ARG A 12 -10.09 0.59 -4.70
N SER A 13 -8.90 1.18 -4.73
CA SER A 13 -8.22 1.45 -6.01
C SER A 13 -7.89 0.15 -6.75
N ILE A 14 -7.36 -0.84 -6.04
CA ILE A 14 -7.05 -2.17 -6.58
C ILE A 14 -8.35 -2.92 -6.91
N GLY A 15 -9.30 -2.98 -5.98
CA GLY A 15 -10.56 -3.69 -6.20
C GLY A 15 -11.35 -3.19 -7.41
N LYS A 16 -11.37 -1.87 -7.64
CA LYS A 16 -12.00 -1.27 -8.83
C LYS A 16 -11.28 -1.67 -10.12
N ALA A 17 -9.96 -1.60 -10.14
CA ALA A 17 -9.17 -2.02 -11.30
C ALA A 17 -9.33 -3.51 -11.58
N ALA A 18 -9.27 -4.36 -10.56
CA ALA A 18 -9.45 -5.80 -10.68
C ALA A 18 -10.85 -6.17 -11.21
N LYS A 19 -11.91 -5.55 -10.69
CA LYS A 19 -13.27 -5.72 -11.23
C LYS A 19 -13.38 -5.31 -12.70
N SER A 20 -12.72 -4.22 -13.11
CA SER A 20 -12.72 -3.79 -14.53
C SER A 20 -11.97 -4.77 -15.45
N LEU A 21 -11.07 -5.58 -14.91
CA LEU A 21 -10.35 -6.64 -15.61
C LEU A 21 -11.07 -8.00 -15.53
N GLY A 22 -12.27 -8.06 -14.97
CA GLY A 22 -13.06 -9.29 -14.85
C GLY A 22 -12.55 -10.27 -13.79
N MET A 23 -11.79 -9.80 -12.80
CA MET A 23 -11.29 -10.60 -11.68
C MET A 23 -12.33 -10.67 -10.55
N ASP A 24 -12.28 -11.73 -9.76
CA ASP A 24 -13.04 -11.86 -8.52
C ASP A 24 -12.33 -11.12 -7.39
N VAL A 25 -13.06 -10.27 -6.64
CA VAL A 25 -12.46 -9.35 -5.66
C VAL A 25 -13.16 -9.43 -4.32
N PHE A 26 -12.41 -9.54 -3.25
CA PHE A 26 -12.88 -9.38 -1.89
C PHE A 26 -12.07 -8.29 -1.18
N SER A 27 -12.75 -7.25 -0.72
CA SER A 27 -12.12 -6.06 -0.12
C SER A 27 -12.44 -5.96 1.37
N VAL A 28 -11.42 -5.79 2.17
CA VAL A 28 -11.49 -5.71 3.64
C VAL A 28 -10.98 -4.35 4.11
N ASP A 29 -11.74 -3.69 4.96
CA ASP A 29 -11.33 -2.47 5.66
C ASP A 29 -12.01 -2.39 7.03
N TRP A 30 -11.43 -1.67 7.98
CA TRP A 30 -12.08 -1.45 9.29
C TRP A 30 -13.21 -0.43 9.19
N GLU A 31 -13.15 0.51 8.23
CA GLU A 31 -14.23 1.43 7.93
C GLU A 31 -15.17 0.84 6.87
N ASN A 32 -16.47 0.97 7.12
CA ASN A 32 -17.49 0.50 6.19
C ASN A 32 -17.70 1.50 5.03
N TYR A 33 -16.66 1.64 4.18
CA TYR A 33 -16.80 2.39 2.95
C TYR A 33 -17.70 1.66 1.95
N LYS A 34 -18.21 2.41 0.97
CA LYS A 34 -19.03 1.83 -0.10
C LYS A 34 -18.29 0.68 -0.80
N ASP A 35 -18.97 -0.44 -0.96
CA ASP A 35 -18.51 -1.66 -1.65
C ASP A 35 -17.36 -2.39 -0.93
N ILE A 36 -17.15 -2.19 0.35
CA ILE A 36 -16.32 -3.08 1.20
C ILE A 36 -17.10 -4.37 1.45
N ASP A 37 -16.46 -5.51 1.20
CA ASP A 37 -17.10 -6.82 1.31
C ASP A 37 -17.12 -7.30 2.77
N LEU A 38 -16.09 -6.98 3.55
CA LEU A 38 -16.01 -7.28 4.98
C LEU A 38 -15.46 -6.07 5.76
N SER A 39 -16.27 -5.54 6.68
CA SER A 39 -15.85 -4.47 7.57
C SER A 39 -15.35 -5.05 8.90
N ILE A 40 -14.02 -5.16 9.02
CA ILE A 40 -13.33 -5.68 10.21
C ILE A 40 -11.95 -5.03 10.34
N ASP A 41 -11.49 -4.83 11.58
CA ASP A 41 -10.09 -4.48 11.82
C ASP A 41 -9.22 -5.69 11.43
N VAL A 42 -8.24 -5.46 10.54
CA VAL A 42 -7.37 -6.53 10.03
C VAL A 42 -6.65 -7.28 11.17
N GLU A 43 -6.48 -6.66 12.33
CA GLU A 43 -5.95 -7.32 13.52
C GLU A 43 -6.79 -8.55 13.97
N ASN A 44 -8.09 -8.56 13.64
CA ASN A 44 -9.02 -9.62 14.01
C ASN A 44 -9.36 -10.55 12.83
N LEU A 45 -8.84 -10.27 11.62
CA LEU A 45 -9.11 -11.03 10.42
C LEU A 45 -8.50 -12.43 10.52
N LYS A 46 -9.25 -13.42 10.05
CA LYS A 46 -8.80 -14.82 9.94
C LYS A 46 -8.89 -15.28 8.49
N LEU A 47 -8.12 -16.31 8.11
CA LEU A 47 -8.22 -16.90 6.78
C LEU A 47 -9.63 -17.35 6.44
N SER A 48 -10.35 -17.90 7.44
CA SER A 48 -11.73 -18.40 7.30
C SER A 48 -12.77 -17.31 6.98
N ASP A 49 -12.45 -16.04 7.20
CA ASP A 49 -13.34 -14.91 6.92
C ASP A 49 -13.32 -14.54 5.43
N ILE A 50 -12.33 -15.06 4.68
CA ILE A 50 -12.15 -14.82 3.26
C ILE A 50 -12.77 -15.98 2.47
N PRO A 51 -13.68 -15.72 1.51
CA PRO A 51 -14.45 -16.77 0.84
C PRO A 51 -13.65 -17.61 -0.16
N PHE A 52 -12.37 -17.30 -0.37
CA PHE A 52 -11.50 -18.01 -1.29
C PHE A 52 -10.02 -17.90 -0.88
N VAL A 53 -9.20 -18.77 -1.43
CA VAL A 53 -7.75 -18.63 -1.39
C VAL A 53 -7.35 -17.61 -2.49
N PRO A 54 -6.66 -16.52 -2.16
CA PRO A 54 -6.31 -15.51 -3.15
C PRO A 54 -5.18 -15.96 -4.09
N ASP A 55 -5.25 -15.50 -5.34
CA ASP A 55 -4.14 -15.54 -6.31
C ASP A 55 -3.27 -14.28 -6.19
N ILE A 56 -3.93 -13.14 -5.87
CA ILE A 56 -3.28 -11.87 -5.61
C ILE A 56 -3.74 -11.35 -4.24
N LEU A 57 -2.79 -10.92 -3.42
CA LEU A 57 -3.06 -10.17 -2.19
C LEU A 57 -2.45 -8.78 -2.29
N TRP A 58 -3.29 -7.76 -2.11
CA TRP A 58 -2.84 -6.39 -1.93
C TRP A 58 -3.11 -5.91 -0.52
N ALA A 59 -2.15 -5.22 0.11
CA ALA A 59 -2.31 -4.60 1.42
C ALA A 59 -1.74 -3.17 1.43
N SER A 60 -2.54 -2.19 1.90
CA SER A 60 -2.12 -0.80 2.10
C SER A 60 -2.25 -0.39 3.58
N PRO A 61 -1.40 -0.92 4.48
CA PRO A 61 -1.53 -0.67 5.91
C PRO A 61 -1.33 0.81 6.26
N ASP A 62 -1.86 1.22 7.43
CA ASP A 62 -1.78 2.60 7.88
C ASP A 62 -0.34 3.12 7.91
N CYS A 63 -0.11 4.25 7.26
CA CYS A 63 1.19 4.87 7.15
C CYS A 63 1.47 5.93 8.23
N THR A 64 0.48 6.30 9.06
CA THR A 64 0.54 7.48 9.94
C THR A 64 1.76 7.47 10.84
N THR A 65 2.00 6.35 11.53
CA THR A 65 3.12 6.26 12.49
C THR A 65 4.49 6.00 11.85
N TYR A 66 4.51 5.76 10.53
CA TYR A 66 5.73 5.48 9.74
C TYR A 66 6.13 6.63 8.83
N THR A 67 5.34 7.70 8.71
CA THR A 67 5.71 8.85 7.90
C THR A 67 6.86 9.62 8.56
N ILE A 68 7.76 10.19 7.76
CA ILE A 68 8.88 11.01 8.28
C ILE A 68 8.36 12.18 9.12
N ALA A 69 7.20 12.75 8.74
CA ALA A 69 6.62 13.90 9.43
C ALA A 69 6.04 13.58 10.82
N ALA A 70 5.59 12.35 11.05
CA ALA A 70 4.89 11.96 12.29
C ALA A 70 5.65 10.90 13.12
N CYS A 71 6.69 10.27 12.56
CA CYS A 71 7.36 9.17 13.26
C CYS A 71 7.93 9.58 14.63
N SER A 72 8.47 10.79 14.77
CA SER A 72 9.01 11.27 16.05
C SER A 72 7.94 11.46 17.14
N THR A 73 6.67 11.64 16.76
CA THR A 73 5.54 11.73 17.69
C THR A 73 5.11 10.36 18.21
N HIS A 74 5.49 9.30 17.51
CA HIS A 74 5.01 7.94 17.76
C HIS A 74 6.12 6.94 18.04
N ARG A 75 7.38 7.23 17.62
CA ARG A 75 8.50 6.28 17.67
C ARG A 75 9.79 6.92 18.15
N ARG A 76 10.49 6.24 19.07
CA ARG A 76 11.86 6.58 19.45
C ARG A 76 12.82 6.06 18.38
N ASN A 77 13.88 6.81 18.08
CA ASN A 77 14.88 6.44 17.07
C ASN A 77 14.24 6.03 15.72
N SER A 78 13.04 6.53 15.42
CA SER A 78 12.26 6.23 14.22
C SER A 78 11.83 4.77 14.05
N ILE A 79 12.09 3.90 15.01
CA ILE A 79 11.81 2.46 14.96
C ILE A 79 10.95 2.02 16.14
N GLU A 80 11.39 2.29 17.37
CA GLU A 80 10.76 1.80 18.58
C GLU A 80 9.42 2.51 18.85
N PRO A 81 8.27 1.81 18.83
CA PRO A 81 6.98 2.41 19.09
C PRO A 81 6.85 2.76 20.58
N PHE A 82 6.35 3.96 20.89
CA PHE A 82 6.06 4.36 22.26
C PHE A 82 4.62 4.86 22.46
N SER A 83 3.92 5.26 21.40
CA SER A 83 2.51 5.57 21.49
C SER A 83 1.68 4.30 21.31
N ASP A 84 0.53 4.21 22.01
CA ASP A 84 -0.42 3.08 21.88
C ASP A 84 -0.82 2.84 20.43
N TYR A 85 -0.95 3.93 19.65
CA TYR A 85 -1.29 3.85 18.24
C TYR A 85 -0.16 3.21 17.41
N ALA A 86 1.11 3.54 17.66
CA ALA A 86 2.23 2.91 16.98
C ALA A 86 2.39 1.43 17.36
N ILE A 87 2.16 1.10 18.63
CA ILE A 87 2.15 -0.28 19.13
C ILE A 87 1.04 -1.07 18.41
N LYS A 88 -0.16 -0.49 18.30
CA LYS A 88 -1.26 -1.11 17.53
C LYS A 88 -0.88 -1.29 16.07
N CYS A 89 -0.32 -0.28 15.41
CA CYS A 89 0.09 -0.37 14.00
C CYS A 89 1.10 -1.50 13.77
N ASP A 90 2.10 -1.66 14.66
CA ASP A 90 3.08 -2.75 14.55
C ASP A 90 2.40 -4.12 14.72
N ARG A 91 1.50 -4.26 15.69
CA ARG A 91 0.75 -5.49 15.95
C ARG A 91 -0.11 -5.88 14.75
N VAL A 92 -0.84 -4.93 14.15
CA VAL A 92 -1.62 -5.13 12.92
C VAL A 92 -0.71 -5.58 11.76
N ASN A 93 0.46 -4.93 11.60
CA ASN A 93 1.41 -5.32 10.55
C ASN A 93 1.96 -6.73 10.76
N HIS A 94 2.32 -7.11 11.98
CA HIS A 94 2.76 -8.47 12.28
C HIS A 94 1.66 -9.49 11.97
N HIS A 95 0.42 -9.17 12.31
CA HIS A 95 -0.70 -10.07 12.10
C HIS A 95 -0.95 -10.30 10.59
N PHE A 96 -1.11 -9.25 9.78
CA PHE A 96 -1.40 -9.46 8.35
C PHE A 96 -0.20 -10.09 7.60
N ILE A 97 1.04 -9.83 8.02
CA ILE A 97 2.21 -10.53 7.48
C ILE A 97 2.13 -12.03 7.81
N GLY A 98 1.67 -12.38 9.01
CA GLY A 98 1.38 -13.75 9.39
C GLY A 98 0.36 -14.39 8.43
N LEU A 99 -0.77 -13.71 8.19
CA LEU A 99 -1.79 -14.18 7.24
C LEU A 99 -1.23 -14.36 5.82
N ILE A 100 -0.37 -13.46 5.33
CA ILE A 100 0.29 -13.63 4.03
C ILE A 100 1.09 -14.95 3.99
N LYS A 101 1.85 -15.24 5.05
CA LYS A 101 2.65 -16.48 5.13
C LYS A 101 1.77 -17.72 5.15
N GLU A 102 0.69 -17.70 5.93
CA GLU A 102 -0.28 -18.80 5.98
C GLU A 102 -0.95 -19.03 4.61
N TRP A 103 -1.34 -17.96 3.87
CA TRP A 103 -1.86 -18.12 2.51
C TRP A 103 -0.80 -18.66 1.54
N LEU A 104 0.47 -18.28 1.68
CA LEU A 104 1.56 -18.81 0.85
C LEU A 104 1.82 -20.31 1.13
N GLU A 105 1.52 -20.82 2.33
CA GLU A 105 1.55 -22.26 2.62
C GLU A 105 0.42 -22.99 1.89
N ILE A 106 -0.76 -22.36 1.74
CA ILE A 106 -1.93 -22.94 1.04
C ILE A 106 -1.79 -22.78 -0.47
N ASN A 107 -1.36 -21.61 -0.94
CA ASN A 107 -1.15 -21.30 -2.36
C ASN A 107 0.26 -20.70 -2.55
N PRO A 108 1.28 -21.52 -2.80
CA PRO A 108 2.66 -21.06 -3.02
C PRO A 108 2.84 -20.13 -4.24
N ASP A 109 1.89 -20.17 -5.17
CA ASP A 109 1.90 -19.31 -6.37
C ASP A 109 1.21 -17.95 -6.13
N MET A 110 0.64 -17.71 -4.95
CA MET A 110 0.05 -16.42 -4.60
C MET A 110 1.09 -15.31 -4.69
N VAL A 111 0.71 -14.22 -5.38
CA VAL A 111 1.54 -13.01 -5.42
C VAL A 111 0.97 -11.96 -4.48
N PHE A 112 1.82 -11.41 -3.62
CA PHE A 112 1.41 -10.33 -2.75
C PHE A 112 2.12 -9.00 -3.08
N PHE A 113 1.44 -7.90 -2.75
CA PHE A 113 1.97 -6.54 -2.81
C PHE A 113 1.57 -5.79 -1.54
N ILE A 114 2.56 -5.22 -0.83
CA ILE A 114 2.34 -4.36 0.33
C ILE A 114 2.74 -2.94 -0.06
N GLU A 115 1.82 -2.00 0.00
CA GLU A 115 2.05 -0.59 -0.36
C GLU A 115 2.18 0.27 0.89
N ASN A 116 3.15 1.17 0.90
CA ASN A 116 3.19 2.24 1.90
C ASN A 116 4.00 3.43 1.36
N PRO A 117 3.59 4.69 1.62
CA PRO A 117 4.41 5.83 1.27
C PRO A 117 5.83 5.69 1.80
N ARG A 118 6.82 6.13 1.03
CA ARG A 118 8.23 6.07 1.42
C ARG A 118 8.45 6.74 2.78
N GLY A 119 8.73 5.96 3.79
CA GLY A 119 8.86 6.39 5.18
C GLY A 119 9.64 5.40 6.03
N MET A 120 9.29 5.30 7.30
CA MET A 120 10.02 4.48 8.28
C MET A 120 9.61 3.00 8.23
N LEU A 121 8.45 2.64 7.63
CA LEU A 121 8.06 1.23 7.49
C LEU A 121 9.17 0.39 6.82
N ARG A 122 9.90 0.98 5.85
CA ARG A 122 11.04 0.34 5.19
C ARG A 122 12.20 -0.03 6.13
N LYS A 123 12.24 0.52 7.33
CA LYS A 123 13.29 0.25 8.34
C LYS A 123 12.83 -0.72 9.41
N MET A 124 11.54 -1.08 9.43
CA MET A 124 11.03 -2.01 10.44
C MET A 124 11.63 -3.40 10.24
N PRO A 125 12.06 -4.08 11.32
CA PRO A 125 12.68 -5.40 11.24
C PRO A 125 11.78 -6.42 10.50
N PHE A 126 10.48 -6.40 10.76
CA PHE A 126 9.51 -7.33 10.17
C PHE A 126 9.27 -7.13 8.66
N MET A 127 9.78 -6.03 8.07
CA MET A 127 9.70 -5.78 6.62
C MET A 127 10.98 -6.15 5.87
N GLN A 128 12.08 -6.50 6.56
CA GLN A 128 13.39 -6.71 5.92
C GLN A 128 13.48 -8.00 5.12
N GLU A 129 12.61 -8.95 5.38
CA GLU A 129 12.56 -10.23 4.65
C GLU A 129 11.97 -10.09 3.23
N PHE A 130 11.25 -9.00 2.96
CA PHE A 130 10.56 -8.83 1.68
C PHE A 130 11.36 -7.96 0.71
N LYS A 131 11.40 -8.39 -0.56
CA LYS A 131 11.96 -7.58 -1.64
C LYS A 131 11.14 -6.31 -1.81
N ARG A 132 11.80 -5.16 -1.81
CA ARG A 132 11.16 -3.84 -1.93
C ARG A 132 11.58 -3.13 -3.20
N HIS A 133 10.60 -2.49 -3.83
CA HIS A 133 10.77 -1.51 -4.89
C HIS A 133 10.28 -0.14 -4.42
N THR A 134 10.91 0.94 -4.86
CA THR A 134 10.39 2.29 -4.66
C THR A 134 9.92 2.84 -6.00
N ILE A 135 8.68 3.28 -6.04
CA ILE A 135 8.04 3.84 -7.23
C ILE A 135 7.61 5.29 -6.99
N TRP A 136 7.26 5.99 -8.04
CA TRP A 136 6.71 7.35 -7.97
C TRP A 136 5.35 7.38 -8.67
N TYR A 137 4.32 7.85 -7.99
CA TYR A 137 2.95 7.88 -8.53
C TYR A 137 2.83 8.71 -9.81
N CYS A 138 3.64 9.76 -9.98
CA CYS A 138 3.68 10.52 -11.22
C CYS A 138 4.14 9.71 -12.44
N LYS A 139 4.82 8.60 -12.25
CA LYS A 139 5.16 7.69 -13.35
C LYS A 139 3.99 6.83 -13.79
N TYR A 140 2.90 6.85 -13.03
CA TYR A 140 1.66 6.13 -13.26
C TYR A 140 0.47 7.08 -13.47
N GLY A 141 0.73 8.28 -14.04
CA GLY A 141 -0.30 9.24 -14.42
C GLY A 141 -0.82 10.15 -13.31
N ASP A 142 -0.40 10.00 -12.06
CA ASP A 142 -0.81 10.89 -10.95
C ASP A 142 -0.07 12.24 -11.04
N ASN A 143 -0.73 13.31 -10.65
CA ASN A 143 -0.12 14.63 -10.54
C ASN A 143 0.75 14.79 -9.28
N ARG A 144 0.74 13.81 -8.37
CA ARG A 144 1.61 13.76 -7.20
C ARG A 144 2.88 12.96 -7.50
N ALA A 145 4.02 13.43 -7.04
CA ALA A 145 5.23 12.61 -7.04
C ALA A 145 5.04 11.36 -6.19
N LYS A 146 4.55 11.51 -4.97
CA LYS A 146 4.30 10.51 -3.91
C LYS A 146 5.20 9.28 -4.06
N PRO A 147 6.50 9.37 -3.69
CA PRO A 147 7.36 8.20 -3.66
C PRO A 147 6.78 7.17 -2.68
N THR A 148 6.63 5.95 -3.15
CA THR A 148 5.92 4.87 -2.46
C THR A 148 6.74 3.59 -2.54
N ASP A 149 6.77 2.84 -1.46
CA ASP A 149 7.41 1.53 -1.40
C ASP A 149 6.38 0.44 -1.67
N ILE A 150 6.79 -0.54 -2.47
CA ILE A 150 6.04 -1.77 -2.74
C ILE A 150 6.92 -2.95 -2.36
N TRP A 151 6.48 -3.76 -1.40
CA TRP A 151 7.09 -5.04 -1.08
C TRP A 151 6.30 -6.16 -1.76
N THR A 152 7.01 -7.10 -2.39
CA THR A 152 6.36 -8.15 -3.18
C THR A 152 7.26 -9.37 -3.37
N ASN A 153 6.64 -10.53 -3.56
CA ASN A 153 7.29 -11.74 -4.06
C ASN A 153 7.19 -11.91 -5.58
N SER A 154 6.56 -10.97 -6.30
CA SER A 154 6.44 -11.03 -7.76
C SER A 154 7.81 -11.13 -8.43
N LYS A 155 7.91 -12.06 -9.40
CA LYS A 155 9.08 -12.24 -10.27
C LYS A 155 8.90 -11.59 -11.64
N THR A 156 7.69 -11.23 -11.98
CA THR A 156 7.27 -10.73 -13.29
C THR A 156 7.04 -9.24 -13.34
N TRP A 157 6.56 -8.64 -12.23
CA TRP A 157 6.34 -7.20 -12.19
C TRP A 157 7.65 -6.42 -12.15
N ILE A 158 7.83 -5.52 -13.12
CA ILE A 158 8.98 -4.62 -13.23
C ILE A 158 8.46 -3.18 -13.07
N PRO A 159 8.84 -2.48 -11.97
CA PRO A 159 8.37 -1.12 -11.74
C PRO A 159 8.93 -0.13 -12.78
N ARG A 160 8.16 0.90 -13.09
CA ARG A 160 8.60 2.00 -13.96
C ARG A 160 9.78 2.74 -13.33
N PRO A 161 10.69 3.34 -14.15
CA PRO A 161 11.88 4.06 -13.67
C PRO A 161 11.55 5.18 -12.69
N GLU A 162 12.50 5.47 -11.81
CA GLU A 162 12.40 6.56 -10.83
C GLU A 162 12.08 7.93 -11.48
N CYS A 163 11.43 8.77 -10.73
CA CYS A 163 11.18 10.16 -11.15
C CYS A 163 12.39 11.04 -10.83
N HIS A 164 13.07 11.50 -11.86
CA HIS A 164 14.11 12.51 -11.78
C HIS A 164 13.55 13.86 -12.26
N ASN A 165 12.75 14.53 -11.41
CA ASN A 165 11.99 15.71 -11.81
C ASN A 165 12.85 16.85 -12.35
N PHE A 166 13.99 17.10 -11.70
CA PHE A 166 14.93 18.13 -12.11
C PHE A 166 16.26 17.48 -12.50
N ARG A 167 16.62 17.59 -13.77
CA ARG A 167 17.92 17.23 -14.27
C ARG A 167 18.49 18.44 -15.02
N ASN A 168 19.66 18.93 -14.60
CA ASN A 168 20.31 20.10 -15.21
C ASN A 168 19.42 21.37 -15.27
N GLY A 169 18.60 21.60 -14.23
CA GLY A 169 17.71 22.77 -14.16
C GLY A 169 16.43 22.69 -14.98
N VAL A 170 16.21 21.58 -15.71
CA VAL A 170 15.02 21.38 -16.54
C VAL A 170 14.03 20.44 -15.84
N LYS A 171 12.75 20.83 -15.86
CA LYS A 171 11.65 20.00 -15.35
C LYS A 171 11.32 18.89 -16.35
N HIS A 172 11.51 17.63 -15.94
CA HIS A 172 11.26 16.45 -16.79
C HIS A 172 10.00 15.65 -16.42
N CYS A 173 9.22 16.11 -15.45
CA CYS A 173 8.02 15.42 -15.02
C CYS A 173 6.84 16.37 -14.88
N HIS A 174 5.65 15.89 -15.19
CA HIS A 174 4.40 16.66 -15.12
C HIS A 174 3.90 16.92 -13.70
N HIS A 175 4.39 16.17 -12.69
CA HIS A 175 3.84 16.28 -11.35
C HIS A 175 3.97 17.70 -10.76
N GLU A 176 3.00 18.05 -9.94
CA GLU A 176 2.95 19.32 -9.24
C GLU A 176 3.75 19.24 -7.94
N SER A 177 4.43 20.32 -7.58
CA SER A 177 5.03 20.46 -6.27
C SER A 177 3.94 20.68 -5.23
N ALA A 178 4.10 20.08 -4.04
CA ALA A 178 3.23 20.39 -2.92
C ALA A 178 3.30 21.90 -2.59
N PRO A 179 2.18 22.55 -2.25
CA PRO A 179 2.19 23.96 -1.84
C PRO A 179 3.21 24.19 -0.73
N ARG A 180 3.94 25.31 -0.81
CA ARG A 180 4.94 25.70 0.19
C ARG A 180 4.30 25.75 1.57
N GLY A 181 4.87 25.09 2.55
CA GLY A 181 4.31 25.01 3.91
C GLY A 181 3.18 24.00 4.08
N SER A 182 2.84 23.22 3.06
CA SER A 182 1.90 22.11 3.21
C SER A 182 2.46 21.08 4.21
N ARG A 183 1.79 20.95 5.36
CA ARG A 183 2.14 19.93 6.38
C ARG A 183 1.93 18.50 5.87
N MET A 184 1.23 18.33 4.79
CA MET A 184 0.70 17.05 4.35
C MET A 184 1.47 16.42 3.18
N GLY A 185 2.38 17.15 2.53
CA GLY A 185 3.20 16.61 1.43
C GLY A 185 2.42 16.02 0.23
N THR A 186 1.10 16.22 0.18
CA THR A 186 0.17 15.56 -0.74
C THR A 186 -0.66 16.56 -1.55
N GLN A 187 -0.04 17.63 -2.03
CA GLN A 187 -0.66 18.67 -2.87
C GLN A 187 -1.99 19.21 -2.31
N GLY A 188 -2.11 19.31 -0.96
CA GLY A 188 -3.28 19.88 -0.31
C GLY A 188 -4.54 19.01 -0.32
N ARG A 189 -4.46 17.74 -0.76
CA ARG A 189 -5.61 16.83 -0.71
C ARG A 189 -6.08 16.62 0.73
N LYS A 190 -7.38 16.85 0.94
CA LYS A 190 -8.03 16.72 2.25
C LYS A 190 -8.61 15.32 2.42
N GLY A 191 -8.51 14.79 3.64
CA GLY A 191 -9.06 13.49 4.02
C GLY A 191 -8.19 12.29 3.66
N ASN A 192 -8.29 11.25 4.47
CA ASN A 192 -7.51 10.01 4.31
C ASN A 192 -7.91 9.28 3.03
N TYR A 193 -9.20 9.22 2.72
CA TYR A 193 -9.73 8.58 1.53
C TYR A 193 -9.09 9.11 0.22
N GLU A 194 -9.03 10.46 0.04
CA GLU A 194 -8.43 11.05 -1.17
C GLU A 194 -6.92 10.86 -1.23
N ARG A 195 -6.26 10.79 -0.08
CA ARG A 195 -4.81 10.58 0.01
C ARG A 195 -4.40 9.13 -0.20
N SER A 196 -5.29 8.18 0.13
CA SER A 196 -5.05 6.74 -0.04
C SER A 196 -5.17 6.26 -1.48
N LYS A 197 -5.79 7.03 -2.37
CA LYS A 197 -5.97 6.64 -3.78
C LYS A 197 -4.64 6.28 -4.44
N ILE A 198 -4.64 5.12 -5.08
CA ILE A 198 -3.52 4.58 -5.87
C ILE A 198 -3.80 4.87 -7.35
N PRO A 199 -2.79 5.26 -8.15
CA PRO A 199 -2.97 5.50 -9.57
C PRO A 199 -3.52 4.26 -10.29
N ASN A 200 -4.54 4.46 -11.13
CA ASN A 200 -5.17 3.36 -11.85
C ASN A 200 -4.19 2.61 -12.77
N GLU A 201 -3.27 3.34 -13.42
CA GLU A 201 -2.23 2.70 -14.25
C GLU A 201 -1.35 1.74 -13.45
N LEU A 202 -0.99 2.08 -12.21
CA LEU A 202 -0.24 1.19 -11.33
C LEU A 202 -1.06 -0.06 -10.97
N CYS A 203 -2.34 0.13 -10.63
CA CYS A 203 -3.22 -0.98 -10.29
C CYS A 203 -3.33 -1.96 -11.47
N VAL A 204 -3.61 -1.45 -12.67
CA VAL A 204 -3.76 -2.27 -13.88
C VAL A 204 -2.43 -2.95 -14.26
N GLU A 205 -1.30 -2.25 -14.17
CA GLU A 205 0.02 -2.81 -14.48
C GLU A 205 0.36 -3.98 -13.56
N ILE A 206 0.13 -3.83 -12.25
CA ILE A 206 0.35 -4.90 -11.27
C ILE A 206 -0.57 -6.10 -11.52
N LEU A 207 -1.87 -5.86 -11.72
CA LEU A 207 -2.85 -6.93 -11.94
C LEU A 207 -2.62 -7.71 -13.24
N ASN A 208 -2.02 -7.09 -14.25
CA ASN A 208 -1.66 -7.74 -15.51
C ASN A 208 -0.25 -8.38 -15.51
N SER A 209 0.47 -8.30 -14.41
CA SER A 209 1.85 -8.80 -14.33
C SER A 209 1.96 -10.26 -13.86
N LEU A 210 0.85 -10.95 -13.72
CA LEU A 210 0.77 -12.37 -13.33
C LEU A 210 0.92 -13.31 -14.52
#